data_3d7fe15fcfb09be1dca92dc52d912534
#
_entry.id   3d7fe15fcfb09be1dca92dc52d912534
#
_cell.length_a   1.000
_cell.length_b   1.000
_cell.length_c   1.000
_cell.angle_alpha   90.00
_cell.angle_beta   90.00
_cell.angle_gamma   90.00
#
_symmetry.space_group_name_H-M   'P 1'
#
loop_
_entity.id
_entity.type
_entity.pdbx_description
1 polymer ?
#
loop_
_entity_poly.entity_id
_entity_poly.type
_entity_poly.pdbx_seq_one_letter_code
_entity_poly.pdbx_strand_id
1 'polypeptide(L)'
;MTRFAGFILMVFSLYGCAAQQVYNNHVYIENRCGQLLELKASNSSNMHSLDRNMTVGEGERALVASFVSYGEDVFEQIPGNYLLTIKDAAGTRTIDGHELSTRLNGVRKVSEGTQREWTISEASVCP
;
A
#
# COMPACT_ATOMS: atom_id res chain seq x y z
N MET A 1 -23.48 -26.66 63.44
CA MET A 1 -22.44 -25.72 63.03
C MET A 1 -22.07 -26.00 61.59
N THR A 2 -22.64 -25.25 60.71
CA THR A 2 -22.40 -25.38 59.25
C THR A 2 -21.35 -24.36 58.82
N ARG A 3 -20.17 -24.85 58.41
CA ARG A 3 -19.13 -23.99 57.82
C ARG A 3 -19.44 -23.86 56.33
N PHE A 4 -19.94 -22.70 55.92
CA PHE A 4 -20.00 -22.34 54.52
C PHE A 4 -18.59 -21.94 54.05
N ALA A 5 -17.97 -22.79 53.29
CA ALA A 5 -16.78 -22.44 52.52
C ALA A 5 -17.22 -21.67 51.29
N GLY A 6 -17.03 -20.34 51.32
CA GLY A 6 -17.24 -19.50 50.16
C GLY A 6 -16.24 -19.76 49.07
N PHE A 7 -16.69 -20.36 48.00
CA PHE A 7 -15.89 -20.53 46.77
C PHE A 7 -15.94 -19.22 46.01
N ILE A 8 -14.91 -18.40 46.17
CA ILE A 8 -14.73 -17.20 45.35
C ILE A 8 -14.26 -17.65 43.98
N LEU A 9 -15.19 -17.70 43.06
CA LEU A 9 -14.85 -17.91 41.63
C LEU A 9 -14.21 -16.63 41.12
N MET A 10 -12.88 -16.60 41.08
CA MET A 10 -12.12 -15.55 40.42
C MET A 10 -12.27 -15.73 38.91
N VAL A 11 -13.22 -15.01 38.34
CA VAL A 11 -13.36 -14.90 36.89
C VAL A 11 -12.20 -14.03 36.38
N PHE A 12 -11.12 -14.67 35.98
CA PHE A 12 -10.09 -14.00 35.18
C PHE A 12 -10.71 -13.65 33.84
N SER A 13 -11.14 -12.42 33.68
CA SER A 13 -11.46 -11.86 32.38
C SER A 13 -10.15 -11.76 31.61
N LEU A 14 -9.90 -12.75 30.76
CA LEU A 14 -8.84 -12.70 29.77
C LEU A 14 -9.25 -11.62 28.74
N TYR A 15 -8.93 -10.38 29.04
CA TYR A 15 -8.89 -9.35 27.99
C TYR A 15 -7.72 -9.70 27.09
N GLY A 16 -7.97 -10.55 26.10
CA GLY A 16 -7.02 -10.76 25.03
C GLY A 16 -6.88 -9.44 24.31
N CYS A 17 -5.71 -8.80 24.42
CA CYS A 17 -5.33 -7.76 23.47
C CYS A 17 -5.32 -8.41 22.09
N ALA A 18 -6.34 -8.17 21.29
CA ALA A 18 -6.30 -8.50 19.89
C ALA A 18 -5.15 -7.70 19.28
N ALA A 19 -4.03 -8.37 18.97
CA ALA A 19 -2.92 -7.75 18.30
C ALA A 19 -3.43 -7.17 16.96
N GLN A 20 -3.25 -5.86 16.79
CA GLN A 20 -3.65 -5.19 15.55
C GLN A 20 -2.87 -5.78 14.38
N GLN A 21 -3.58 -6.25 13.36
CA GLN A 21 -2.96 -6.88 12.20
C GLN A 21 -2.25 -5.84 11.34
N VAL A 22 -1.01 -6.12 10.97
CA VAL A 22 -0.19 -5.28 10.11
C VAL A 22 -0.24 -5.82 8.69
N TYR A 23 -0.55 -4.95 7.74
CA TYR A 23 -0.62 -5.28 6.33
C TYR A 23 0.53 -4.63 5.56
N ASN A 24 1.12 -5.38 4.65
CA ASN A 24 2.09 -4.87 3.69
C ASN A 24 1.39 -4.64 2.36
N ASN A 25 1.37 -3.39 1.92
CA ASN A 25 0.66 -2.96 0.72
C ASN A 25 1.66 -2.55 -0.34
N HIS A 26 1.61 -3.20 -1.50
CA HIS A 26 2.49 -2.95 -2.63
C HIS A 26 1.68 -2.41 -3.80
N VAL A 27 2.13 -1.28 -4.36
CA VAL A 27 1.52 -0.66 -5.52
C VAL A 27 2.45 -0.79 -6.71
N TYR A 28 1.93 -1.36 -7.78
CA TYR A 28 2.64 -1.53 -9.05
C TYR A 28 2.02 -0.70 -10.15
N ILE A 29 2.85 -0.24 -11.07
CA ILE A 29 2.41 0.23 -12.37
C ILE A 29 2.81 -0.79 -13.42
N GLU A 30 1.84 -1.23 -14.22
CA GLU A 30 2.07 -2.00 -15.42
C GLU A 30 2.16 -1.05 -16.61
N ASN A 31 3.25 -1.15 -17.36
CA ASN A 31 3.47 -0.31 -18.52
C ASN A 31 2.58 -0.75 -19.69
N ARG A 32 1.57 0.06 -19.98
CA ARG A 32 0.67 -0.07 -21.13
C ARG A 32 0.78 1.12 -22.08
N CYS A 33 1.94 1.77 -22.10
CA CYS A 33 2.13 3.02 -22.84
C CYS A 33 2.71 2.82 -24.24
N GLY A 34 3.02 1.60 -24.62
CA GLY A 34 3.58 1.28 -25.96
C GLY A 34 5.07 1.59 -26.12
N GLN A 35 5.74 2.08 -25.08
CA GLN A 35 7.15 2.42 -25.10
C GLN A 35 7.77 2.27 -23.69
N LEU A 36 9.09 2.29 -23.65
CA LEU A 36 9.86 2.22 -22.41
C LEU A 36 9.50 3.41 -21.50
N LEU A 37 9.26 3.15 -20.23
CA LEU A 37 9.03 4.17 -19.20
C LEU A 37 10.21 4.26 -18.25
N GLU A 38 10.58 5.49 -17.91
CA GLU A 38 11.42 5.78 -16.77
C GLU A 38 10.53 6.26 -15.60
N LEU A 39 10.62 5.57 -14.48
CA LEU A 39 9.84 5.88 -13.28
C LEU A 39 10.75 6.34 -12.16
N LYS A 40 10.36 7.42 -11.51
CA LYS A 40 11.00 7.88 -10.28
C LYS A 40 9.92 8.10 -9.23
N ALA A 41 9.97 7.31 -8.14
CA ALA A 41 9.09 7.46 -7.00
C ALA A 41 9.86 8.03 -5.82
N SER A 42 9.39 9.15 -5.28
CA SER A 42 9.93 9.77 -4.08
C SER A 42 9.00 9.50 -2.90
N ASN A 43 9.58 9.24 -1.73
CA ASN A 43 8.82 8.89 -0.52
C ASN A 43 7.88 7.70 -0.74
N SER A 44 8.40 6.67 -1.36
CA SER A 44 7.64 5.49 -1.80
C SER A 44 7.30 4.51 -0.67
N SER A 45 7.68 4.81 0.56
CA SER A 45 7.36 4.04 1.77
C SER A 45 6.91 4.97 2.88
N ASN A 46 5.99 4.51 3.72
CA ASN A 46 5.61 5.23 4.94
C ASN A 46 6.42 4.84 6.18
N MET A 47 7.34 3.87 6.03
CA MET A 47 8.19 3.41 7.13
C MET A 47 9.51 4.17 7.20
N HIS A 48 10.01 4.63 6.07
CA HIS A 48 11.25 5.41 5.96
C HIS A 48 11.27 6.15 4.62
N SER A 49 12.07 7.19 4.53
CA SER A 49 12.26 7.90 3.28
C SER A 49 12.98 6.99 2.29
N LEU A 50 12.30 6.63 1.20
CA LEU A 50 12.82 5.74 0.17
C LEU A 50 12.45 6.26 -1.21
N ASP A 51 13.46 6.48 -2.03
CA ASP A 51 13.32 6.82 -3.44
C ASP A 51 13.61 5.59 -4.30
N ARG A 52 12.83 5.44 -5.37
CA ARG A 52 12.99 4.36 -6.34
C ARG A 52 13.15 4.94 -7.74
N ASN A 53 14.13 4.42 -8.47
CA ASN A 53 14.31 4.72 -9.89
C ASN A 53 14.25 3.42 -10.67
N MET A 54 13.39 3.36 -11.68
CA MET A 54 13.12 2.14 -12.41
C MET A 54 12.94 2.45 -13.90
N THR A 55 13.31 1.47 -14.72
CA THR A 55 13.00 1.45 -16.14
C THR A 55 12.09 0.26 -16.41
N VAL A 56 10.96 0.47 -17.06
CA VAL A 56 9.90 -0.52 -17.24
C VAL A 56 9.58 -0.66 -18.72
N GLY A 57 9.79 -1.85 -19.25
CA GLY A 57 9.42 -2.20 -20.63
C GLY A 57 7.90 -2.41 -20.77
N GLU A 58 7.43 -2.40 -22.03
CA GLU A 58 6.03 -2.65 -22.33
C GLU A 58 5.57 -4.00 -21.77
N GLY A 59 4.42 -3.99 -21.08
CA GLY A 59 3.83 -5.18 -20.47
C GLY A 59 4.45 -5.58 -19.12
N GLU A 60 5.56 -4.96 -18.73
CA GLU A 60 6.20 -5.18 -17.43
C GLU A 60 5.57 -4.32 -16.35
N ARG A 61 5.67 -4.74 -15.09
CA ARG A 61 5.23 -3.95 -13.93
C ARG A 61 6.41 -3.59 -13.02
N ALA A 62 6.29 -2.45 -12.37
CA ALA A 62 7.28 -1.98 -11.40
C ALA A 62 6.62 -1.58 -10.10
N LEU A 63 7.29 -1.86 -8.99
CA LEU A 63 6.87 -1.44 -7.65
C LEU A 63 7.13 0.07 -7.47
N VAL A 64 6.08 0.85 -7.36
CA VAL A 64 6.17 2.32 -7.23
C VAL A 64 5.87 2.82 -5.83
N ALA A 65 5.27 1.99 -4.97
CA ALA A 65 5.01 2.33 -3.58
C ALA A 65 4.86 1.09 -2.72
N SER A 66 5.25 1.21 -1.46
CA SER A 66 5.14 0.16 -0.46
C SER A 66 4.74 0.78 0.88
N PHE A 67 3.55 0.47 1.37
CA PHE A 67 3.00 1.06 2.59
C PHE A 67 2.63 -0.03 3.59
N VAL A 68 2.95 0.22 4.84
CA VAL A 68 2.48 -0.59 5.96
C VAL A 68 1.22 0.06 6.52
N SER A 69 0.17 -0.72 6.71
CA SER A 69 -1.08 -0.25 7.31
C SER A 69 -1.53 -1.14 8.46
N TYR A 70 -2.27 -0.52 9.38
CA TYR A 70 -2.95 -1.22 10.46
C TYR A 70 -4.44 -1.29 10.10
N GLY A 71 -4.94 -2.49 9.84
CA GLY A 71 -6.29 -2.66 9.34
C GLY A 71 -6.42 -2.41 7.83
N GLU A 72 -7.63 -2.14 7.35
CA GLU A 72 -7.94 -2.10 5.91
C GLU A 72 -7.68 -0.74 5.25
N ASP A 73 -7.55 0.31 6.02
CA ASP A 73 -7.35 1.66 5.51
C ASP A 73 -5.90 1.89 5.11
N VAL A 74 -5.61 1.68 3.83
CA VAL A 74 -4.29 1.89 3.26
C VAL A 74 -4.10 3.33 2.75
N PHE A 75 -5.18 4.00 2.36
CA PHE A 75 -5.07 5.29 1.67
C PHE A 75 -4.57 6.41 2.57
N GLU A 76 -4.90 6.37 3.85
CA GLU A 76 -4.39 7.30 4.86
C GLU A 76 -2.89 7.12 5.13
N GLN A 77 -2.31 5.97 4.75
CA GLN A 77 -0.89 5.68 4.95
C GLN A 77 0.00 6.16 3.81
N ILE A 78 -0.58 6.67 2.74
CA ILE A 78 0.19 7.25 1.63
C ILE A 78 0.83 8.55 2.13
N PRO A 79 2.18 8.67 2.08
CA PRO A 79 2.83 9.91 2.49
C PRO A 79 2.31 11.11 1.71
N GLY A 80 2.04 12.22 2.41
CA GLY A 80 1.56 13.45 1.77
C GLY A 80 2.55 14.06 0.77
N ASN A 81 3.83 13.71 0.90
CA ASN A 81 4.91 14.13 0.01
C ASN A 81 5.31 13.04 -1.01
N TYR A 82 4.48 12.01 -1.19
CA TYR A 82 4.67 11.03 -2.26
C TYR A 82 4.62 11.70 -3.62
N LEU A 83 5.56 11.36 -4.49
CA LEU A 83 5.58 11.84 -5.86
C LEU A 83 6.12 10.76 -6.79
N LEU A 84 5.35 10.41 -7.80
CA LEU A 84 5.75 9.53 -8.88
C LEU A 84 5.90 10.35 -10.16
N THR A 85 7.06 10.28 -10.77
CA THR A 85 7.34 10.87 -12.08
C THR A 85 7.43 9.76 -13.11
N ILE A 86 6.65 9.86 -14.16
CA ILE A 86 6.59 8.92 -15.29
C ILE A 86 7.07 9.65 -16.53
N LYS A 87 8.14 9.17 -17.14
CA LYS A 87 8.76 9.80 -18.30
C LYS A 87 8.89 8.82 -19.45
N ASP A 88 8.56 9.27 -20.64
CA ASP A 88 8.85 8.59 -21.91
C ASP A 88 9.38 9.60 -22.94
N ALA A 89 9.53 9.16 -24.20
CA ALA A 89 9.98 10.04 -25.30
C ALA A 89 9.04 11.21 -25.58
N ALA A 90 7.75 11.09 -25.26
CA ALA A 90 6.73 12.11 -25.52
C ALA A 90 6.64 13.17 -24.42
N GLY A 91 7.03 12.87 -23.19
CA GLY A 91 6.94 13.83 -22.09
C GLY A 91 7.07 13.22 -20.71
N THR A 92 6.63 13.99 -19.74
CA THR A 92 6.68 13.65 -18.32
C THR A 92 5.32 13.88 -17.67
N ARG A 93 4.90 12.94 -16.85
CA ARG A 93 3.70 13.04 -16.01
C ARG A 93 4.07 12.82 -14.56
N THR A 94 3.41 13.54 -13.67
CA THR A 94 3.57 13.34 -12.23
C THR A 94 2.26 12.90 -11.60
N ILE A 95 2.36 12.01 -10.61
CA ILE A 95 1.26 11.52 -9.78
C ILE A 95 1.65 11.79 -8.34
N ASP A 96 0.89 12.62 -7.65
CA ASP A 96 1.09 12.86 -6.22
C ASP A 96 0.34 11.84 -5.35
N GLY A 97 0.47 11.94 -4.03
CA GLY A 97 -0.16 11.01 -3.11
C GLY A 97 -1.69 11.03 -3.17
N HIS A 98 -2.29 12.18 -3.44
CA HIS A 98 -3.74 12.30 -3.57
C HIS A 98 -4.25 11.62 -4.84
N GLU A 99 -3.60 11.83 -5.97
CA GLU A 99 -3.95 11.17 -7.22
C GLU A 99 -3.74 9.66 -7.13
N LEU A 100 -2.64 9.21 -6.49
CA LEU A 100 -2.40 7.79 -6.24
C LEU A 100 -3.55 7.16 -5.45
N SER A 101 -3.95 7.79 -4.37
CA SER A 101 -5.09 7.36 -3.55
C SER A 101 -6.37 7.24 -4.36
N THR A 102 -6.66 8.23 -5.18
CA THR A 102 -7.86 8.26 -6.04
C THR A 102 -7.83 7.11 -7.05
N ARG A 103 -6.69 6.84 -7.66
CA ARG A 103 -6.53 5.74 -8.63
C ARG A 103 -6.67 4.38 -7.96
N LEU A 104 -6.12 4.19 -6.77
CA LEU A 104 -6.20 2.93 -6.04
C LEU A 104 -7.65 2.56 -5.66
N ASN A 105 -8.52 3.53 -5.45
CA ASN A 105 -9.94 3.27 -5.20
C ASN A 105 -10.64 2.54 -6.37
N GLY A 106 -10.17 2.71 -7.59
CA GLY A 106 -10.71 2.06 -8.78
C GLY A 106 -9.99 0.77 -9.18
N VAL A 107 -8.95 0.39 -8.47
CA VAL A 107 -8.11 -0.76 -8.81
C VAL A 107 -8.44 -1.95 -7.92
N ARG A 108 -8.51 -3.13 -8.52
CA ARG A 108 -8.74 -4.37 -7.79
C ARG A 108 -7.52 -4.75 -6.96
N LYS A 109 -7.75 -4.96 -5.68
CA LYS A 109 -6.77 -5.46 -4.74
C LYS A 109 -6.65 -6.99 -4.82
N VAL A 110 -5.43 -7.50 -4.86
CA VAL A 110 -5.12 -8.92 -4.67
C VAL A 110 -4.53 -9.10 -3.28
N SER A 111 -5.15 -9.94 -2.46
CA SER A 111 -4.73 -10.17 -1.08
C SER A 111 -4.33 -11.62 -0.88
N GLU A 112 -3.19 -11.82 -0.20
CA GLU A 112 -2.71 -13.11 0.28
C GLU A 112 -2.19 -12.94 1.69
N GLY A 113 -2.96 -13.40 2.68
CA GLY A 113 -2.65 -13.17 4.09
C GLY A 113 -2.59 -11.67 4.42
N THR A 114 -1.45 -11.21 4.91
CA THR A 114 -1.18 -9.79 5.20
C THR A 114 -0.55 -9.03 4.04
N GLN A 115 -0.32 -9.70 2.90
CA GLN A 115 0.21 -9.08 1.69
C GLN A 115 -0.93 -8.63 0.79
N ARG A 116 -0.87 -7.38 0.34
CA ARG A 116 -1.84 -6.81 -0.58
C ARG A 116 -1.12 -6.16 -1.76
N GLU A 117 -1.64 -6.36 -2.95
CA GLU A 117 -1.09 -5.80 -4.17
C GLU A 117 -2.17 -5.07 -4.97
N TRP A 118 -1.81 -3.89 -5.45
CA TRP A 118 -2.57 -3.15 -6.45
C TRP A 118 -1.70 -3.00 -7.68
N THR A 119 -2.26 -3.23 -8.86
CA THR A 119 -1.59 -2.98 -10.13
C THR A 119 -2.39 -1.98 -10.93
N ILE A 120 -1.81 -0.82 -11.19
CA ILE A 120 -2.40 0.21 -12.04
C ILE A 120 -1.97 -0.07 -13.47
N SER A 121 -2.90 -0.44 -14.31
CA SER A 121 -2.65 -0.79 -15.73
C SER A 121 -3.40 0.11 -16.72
N GLU A 122 -3.89 1.26 -16.25
CA GLU A 122 -4.60 2.21 -17.07
C GLU A 122 -3.65 3.03 -17.96
N ALA A 123 -3.97 3.15 -19.25
CA ALA A 123 -3.22 4.02 -20.17
C ALA A 123 -3.25 5.50 -19.78
N SER A 124 -4.18 5.90 -18.92
CA SER A 124 -4.29 7.29 -18.42
C SER A 124 -3.10 7.73 -17.54
N VAL A 125 -2.23 6.82 -17.11
CA VAL A 125 -0.98 7.19 -16.41
C VAL A 125 0.16 7.53 -17.37
N CYS A 126 0.00 7.26 -18.65
CA CYS A 126 1.03 7.56 -19.66
C CYS A 126 1.21 9.06 -19.86
N PRO A 127 2.46 9.49 -20.09
CA PRO A 127 2.77 10.88 -20.39
C PRO A 127 2.06 11.43 -21.63
#